data_7c6cac11774d3540d94b098f36560032
#
_entry.id   7c6cac11774d3540d94b098f36560032
#
_cell.length_a   1.000
_cell.length_b   1.000
_cell.length_c   1.000
_cell.angle_alpha   90.00
_cell.angle_beta   90.00
_cell.angle_gamma   90.00
#
_symmetry.space_group_name_H-M   'P 1'
#
loop_
_entity.id
_entity.type
_entity.pdbx_description
1 polymer ?
#
loop_
_entity_poly.entity_id
_entity_poly.type
_entity_poly.pdbx_seq_one_letter_code
_entity_poly.pdbx_strand_id
1 'polypeptide(L)'
;MTRLGYVRNRAARSPSNRRAGSIALVMGEETVKVFADPFFARVLGSVSREVSSVDFQLVMLTLHSPRDHHTVSRYLRSGHVDGAVFVSMHDKLDFDYESLGIPVVLCGRPVAGSATLSYVDADNTGGASAAVRYLLDNGRRAVATIAGPPDMAVGIDRLLGYRQALCAVGVLDPGMIAYGDFSTMSGQHALLRLIDHRPGIDAVFAASDLMAAGALHALRRLGRRVPSDVAVIGFDDLPTAQQTDPRLTTVRQPVDAMGTRMVTEILAQIADPGREPSRVVLETQLILRGSA
;
A
#
# COMPACT_ATOMS: atom_id res chain seq x y z
N MET A 1 5.35 30.76 33.74
CA MET A 1 4.09 30.78 32.97
C MET A 1 3.31 29.44 32.97
N THR A 2 3.76 28.44 33.65
CA THR A 2 3.18 27.07 33.68
C THR A 2 2.05 26.87 34.70
N ARG A 3 1.66 27.89 35.48
CA ARG A 3 0.68 27.76 36.58
C ARG A 3 -0.76 28.18 36.24
N LEU A 4 -1.05 28.70 35.05
CA LEU A 4 -2.37 29.23 34.70
C LEU A 4 -3.11 28.47 33.60
N GLY A 5 -2.64 27.28 33.17
CA GLY A 5 -3.32 26.50 32.13
C GLY A 5 -3.48 27.25 30.79
N TYR A 6 -2.70 28.28 30.52
CA TYR A 6 -2.77 29.04 29.28
C TYR A 6 -2.27 28.21 28.12
N VAL A 7 -3.17 27.68 27.33
CA VAL A 7 -2.88 27.05 26.04
C VAL A 7 -2.79 28.18 25.01
N ARG A 8 -1.62 28.36 24.40
CA ARG A 8 -1.42 29.34 23.31
C ARG A 8 -2.43 29.04 22.21
N ASN A 9 -3.36 29.96 21.96
CA ASN A 9 -4.26 29.88 20.84
C ASN A 9 -3.42 30.03 19.53
N ARG A 10 -3.16 28.93 18.83
CA ARG A 10 -2.40 28.93 17.57
C ARG A 10 -3.12 29.72 16.46
N ALA A 11 -4.46 29.89 16.54
CA ALA A 11 -5.25 30.67 15.59
C ALA A 11 -5.04 32.20 15.70
N ALA A 12 -4.42 32.70 16.78
CA ALA A 12 -4.19 34.12 17.02
C ALA A 12 -2.84 34.65 16.52
N ARG A 13 -2.11 33.90 15.67
CA ARG A 13 -0.84 34.37 15.10
C ARG A 13 -1.07 35.30 13.90
N SER A 14 -0.13 36.25 13.73
CA SER A 14 -0.10 37.25 12.63
C SER A 14 -0.20 36.58 11.24
N PRO A 15 -0.85 37.20 10.23
CA PRO A 15 -1.08 36.60 8.89
C PRO A 15 0.17 36.16 8.14
N SER A 16 1.33 36.70 8.47
CA SER A 16 2.60 36.44 7.76
C SER A 16 3.35 35.18 8.20
N ASN A 17 2.88 34.42 9.22
CA ASN A 17 3.58 33.22 9.69
C ASN A 17 2.58 32.13 10.17
N ARG A 18 1.54 31.90 9.40
CA ARG A 18 0.43 31.01 9.77
C ARG A 18 0.70 29.56 9.34
N ARG A 19 1.61 28.84 10.05
CA ARG A 19 1.63 27.38 9.97
C ARG A 19 0.59 26.79 10.93
N ALA A 20 -0.20 25.85 10.46
CA ALA A 20 -1.17 25.10 11.26
C ALA A 20 -0.46 24.21 12.30
N GLY A 21 0.76 23.75 11.98
CA GLY A 21 1.51 22.76 12.74
C GLY A 21 0.84 21.39 12.65
N SER A 22 0.23 21.09 11.51
CA SER A 22 -0.53 19.85 11.30
C SER A 22 -0.33 19.31 9.89
N ILE A 23 -0.28 17.99 9.77
CA ILE A 23 -0.22 17.26 8.49
C ILE A 23 -1.46 16.38 8.39
N ALA A 24 -2.10 16.35 7.23
CA ALA A 24 -3.18 15.40 6.96
C ALA A 24 -2.62 14.07 6.45
N LEU A 25 -3.17 12.97 6.92
CA LEU A 25 -3.01 11.63 6.36
C LEU A 25 -4.36 11.23 5.76
N VAL A 26 -4.43 11.22 4.43
CA VAL A 26 -5.66 10.94 3.68
C VAL A 26 -5.59 9.50 3.16
N MET A 27 -6.56 8.68 3.57
CA MET A 27 -6.68 7.28 3.19
C MET A 27 -7.74 7.12 2.11
N GLY A 28 -7.35 6.63 0.91
CA GLY A 28 -8.20 6.43 -0.27
C GLY A 28 -9.07 5.17 -0.21
N GLU A 29 -9.56 4.82 0.98
CA GLU A 29 -10.31 3.58 1.22
C GLU A 29 -11.49 3.81 2.18
N GLU A 30 -12.45 2.87 2.16
CA GLU A 30 -13.53 2.87 3.14
C GLU A 30 -13.00 2.74 4.57
N THR A 31 -13.60 3.46 5.49
CA THR A 31 -13.19 3.49 6.90
C THR A 31 -13.12 2.08 7.52
N VAL A 32 -14.07 1.20 7.19
CA VAL A 32 -14.05 -0.19 7.68
C VAL A 32 -12.80 -0.92 7.21
N LYS A 33 -12.41 -0.77 5.94
CA LYS A 33 -11.22 -1.39 5.37
C LYS A 33 -9.95 -0.82 5.99
N VAL A 34 -9.88 0.50 6.19
CA VAL A 34 -8.73 1.16 6.85
C VAL A 34 -8.47 0.57 8.24
N PHE A 35 -9.50 0.29 9.02
CA PHE A 35 -9.33 -0.29 10.36
C PHE A 35 -9.19 -1.82 10.39
N ALA A 36 -9.63 -2.51 9.33
CA ALA A 36 -9.54 -3.97 9.26
C ALA A 36 -8.19 -4.47 8.70
N ASP A 37 -7.51 -3.69 7.86
CA ASP A 37 -6.26 -4.07 7.23
C ASP A 37 -5.05 -3.55 8.04
N PRO A 38 -4.19 -4.43 8.59
CA PRO A 38 -3.01 -4.06 9.37
C PRO A 38 -2.00 -3.17 8.64
N PHE A 39 -2.03 -3.14 7.31
CA PHE A 39 -1.19 -2.25 6.51
C PHE A 39 -1.41 -0.78 6.89
N PHE A 40 -2.66 -0.34 6.99
CA PHE A 40 -2.99 1.04 7.34
C PHE A 40 -2.57 1.38 8.78
N ALA A 41 -2.73 0.46 9.71
CA ALA A 41 -2.27 0.66 11.08
C ALA A 41 -0.75 0.85 11.14
N ARG A 42 0.01 0.11 10.33
CA ARG A 42 1.47 0.23 10.24
C ARG A 42 1.90 1.56 9.62
N VAL A 43 1.27 1.98 8.52
CA VAL A 43 1.51 3.28 7.89
C VAL A 43 1.17 4.41 8.86
N LEU A 44 -0.02 4.38 9.48
CA LEU A 44 -0.44 5.38 10.47
C LEU A 44 0.55 5.48 11.63
N GLY A 45 0.97 4.34 12.19
CA GLY A 45 1.94 4.29 13.29
C GLY A 45 3.30 4.87 12.91
N SER A 46 3.79 4.58 11.70
CA SER A 46 5.05 5.12 11.20
C SER A 46 4.96 6.63 10.98
N VAL A 47 3.96 7.11 10.24
CA VAL A 47 3.77 8.55 9.97
C VAL A 47 3.52 9.33 11.28
N SER A 48 2.68 8.80 12.19
CA SER A 48 2.37 9.45 13.45
C SER A 48 3.61 9.66 14.33
N ARG A 49 4.48 8.67 14.40
CA ARG A 49 5.74 8.71 15.16
C ARG A 49 6.66 9.83 14.65
N GLU A 50 6.84 9.90 13.33
CA GLU A 50 7.68 10.91 12.69
C GLU A 50 7.09 12.34 12.83
N VAL A 51 5.79 12.50 12.60
CA VAL A 51 5.10 13.78 12.73
C VAL A 51 5.18 14.30 14.17
N SER A 52 5.02 13.42 15.16
CA SER A 52 5.12 13.78 16.58
C SER A 52 6.53 14.19 16.99
N SER A 53 7.57 13.62 16.36
CA SER A 53 8.98 13.96 16.67
C SER A 53 9.36 15.39 16.30
N VAL A 54 8.59 16.04 15.41
CA VAL A 54 8.81 17.42 14.93
C VAL A 54 7.76 18.42 15.43
N ASP A 55 7.02 18.09 16.48
CA ASP A 55 5.97 18.93 17.11
C ASP A 55 4.83 19.33 16.15
N PHE A 56 4.51 18.45 15.17
CA PHE A 56 3.32 18.56 14.34
C PHE A 56 2.21 17.65 14.86
N GLN A 57 0.97 17.98 14.50
CA GLN A 57 -0.19 17.12 14.73
C GLN A 57 -0.53 16.33 13.48
N LEU A 58 -1.03 15.11 13.66
CA LEU A 58 -1.53 14.29 12.55
C LEU A 58 -3.07 14.31 12.53
N VAL A 59 -3.64 14.65 11.38
CA VAL A 59 -5.08 14.62 11.14
C VAL A 59 -5.38 13.52 10.14
N MET A 60 -6.18 12.53 10.52
CA MET A 60 -6.57 11.44 9.62
C MET A 60 -7.89 11.78 8.92
N LEU A 61 -7.92 11.60 7.59
CA LEU A 61 -9.10 11.78 6.74
C LEU A 61 -9.28 10.52 5.89
N THR A 62 -10.53 10.17 5.57
CA THR A 62 -10.86 9.10 4.63
C THR A 62 -11.50 9.68 3.37
N LEU A 63 -11.18 9.09 2.22
CA LEU A 63 -11.60 9.54 0.89
C LEU A 63 -11.93 8.31 0.06
N HIS A 64 -13.18 7.87 0.04
CA HIS A 64 -13.59 6.64 -0.64
C HIS A 64 -14.67 6.86 -1.71
N SER A 65 -15.24 8.05 -1.78
CA SER A 65 -16.28 8.38 -2.75
C SER A 65 -16.09 9.78 -3.33
N PRO A 66 -16.65 10.07 -4.52
CA PRO A 66 -16.63 11.42 -5.09
C PRO A 66 -17.27 12.50 -4.20
N ARG A 67 -18.18 12.11 -3.28
CA ARG A 67 -18.78 13.05 -2.31
C ARG A 67 -17.77 13.53 -1.28
N ASP A 68 -16.80 12.69 -0.93
CA ASP A 68 -15.77 13.03 0.05
C ASP A 68 -14.76 14.02 -0.53
N HIS A 69 -14.57 14.05 -1.87
CA HIS A 69 -13.62 14.93 -2.54
C HIS A 69 -13.83 16.39 -2.15
N HIS A 70 -15.07 16.88 -2.24
CA HIS A 70 -15.39 18.28 -1.91
C HIS A 70 -15.10 18.57 -0.44
N THR A 71 -15.45 17.66 0.46
CA THR A 71 -15.28 17.86 1.91
C THR A 71 -13.79 17.80 2.29
N VAL A 72 -13.05 16.82 1.79
CA VAL A 72 -11.62 16.66 2.03
C VAL A 72 -10.84 17.82 1.41
N SER A 73 -11.08 18.16 0.13
CA SER A 73 -10.40 19.29 -0.54
C SER A 73 -10.67 20.61 0.16
N ARG A 74 -11.91 20.87 0.60
CA ARG A 74 -12.25 22.06 1.36
C ARG A 74 -11.51 22.12 2.69
N TYR A 75 -11.43 21.01 3.42
CA TYR A 75 -10.68 20.93 4.68
C TYR A 75 -9.19 21.19 4.46
N LEU A 76 -8.59 20.54 3.46
CA LEU A 76 -7.17 20.69 3.15
C LEU A 76 -6.82 22.14 2.75
N ARG A 77 -7.70 22.82 1.99
CA ARG A 77 -7.52 24.22 1.59
C ARG A 77 -7.84 25.25 2.67
N SER A 78 -8.47 24.86 3.76
CA SER A 78 -8.94 25.81 4.79
C SER A 78 -7.84 26.30 5.75
N GLY A 79 -6.58 25.88 5.56
CA GLY A 79 -5.44 26.28 6.40
C GLY A 79 -5.39 25.56 7.76
N HIS A 80 -6.11 24.44 7.91
CA HIS A 80 -6.04 23.59 9.10
C HIS A 80 -4.84 22.64 9.10
N VAL A 81 -4.23 22.44 7.93
CA VAL A 81 -3.03 21.61 7.74
C VAL A 81 -2.03 22.33 6.85
N ASP A 82 -0.75 22.03 7.02
CA ASP A 82 0.34 22.62 6.24
C ASP A 82 0.72 21.75 5.02
N GLY A 83 0.27 20.51 4.99
CA GLY A 83 0.51 19.56 3.90
C GLY A 83 -0.29 18.29 4.09
N ALA A 84 -0.30 17.43 3.08
CA ALA A 84 -1.06 16.18 3.08
C ALA A 84 -0.27 15.01 2.51
N VAL A 85 -0.34 13.86 3.19
CA VAL A 85 0.13 12.56 2.70
C VAL A 85 -1.08 11.74 2.30
N PHE A 86 -1.09 11.22 1.08
CA PHE A 86 -2.18 10.38 0.56
C PHE A 86 -1.72 8.92 0.46
N VAL A 87 -2.57 7.99 0.89
CA VAL A 87 -2.28 6.55 0.96
C VAL A 87 -3.40 5.77 0.30
N SER A 88 -3.05 4.73 -0.48
CA SER A 88 -4.02 3.80 -1.09
C SER A 88 -5.00 4.50 -2.04
N MET A 89 -4.48 5.39 -2.90
CA MET A 89 -5.33 6.12 -3.85
C MET A 89 -5.67 5.26 -5.05
N HIS A 90 -6.95 5.26 -5.40
CA HIS A 90 -7.49 4.64 -6.59
C HIS A 90 -7.56 5.65 -7.73
N ASP A 91 -7.18 5.25 -8.95
CA ASP A 91 -7.24 6.10 -10.14
C ASP A 91 -8.66 6.59 -10.45
N LYS A 92 -9.65 5.73 -10.22
CA LYS A 92 -11.08 6.06 -10.37
C LYS A 92 -11.58 7.20 -9.48
N LEU A 93 -10.83 7.56 -8.44
CA LEU A 93 -11.18 8.69 -7.59
C LEU A 93 -10.92 10.02 -8.28
N ASP A 94 -10.04 10.09 -9.29
CA ASP A 94 -9.72 11.29 -10.07
C ASP A 94 -9.55 12.55 -9.21
N PHE A 95 -8.68 12.43 -8.20
CA PHE A 95 -8.52 13.47 -7.20
C PHE A 95 -7.52 14.54 -7.66
N ASP A 96 -7.97 15.79 -7.72
CA ASP A 96 -7.16 16.93 -8.14
C ASP A 96 -6.24 17.42 -7.00
N TYR A 97 -5.02 16.88 -6.96
CA TYR A 97 -4.01 17.23 -5.96
C TYR A 97 -3.46 18.65 -6.15
N GLU A 98 -3.37 19.14 -7.40
CA GLU A 98 -2.78 20.43 -7.73
C GLU A 98 -3.65 21.60 -7.24
N SER A 99 -4.98 21.43 -7.26
CA SER A 99 -5.92 22.43 -6.76
C SER A 99 -5.88 22.65 -5.25
N LEU A 100 -5.19 21.79 -4.50
CA LEU A 100 -5.16 21.92 -3.04
C LEU A 100 -4.38 23.13 -2.54
N GLY A 101 -3.36 23.59 -3.29
CA GLY A 101 -2.52 24.73 -2.93
C GLY A 101 -1.66 24.51 -1.67
N ILE A 102 -1.49 23.25 -1.26
CA ILE A 102 -0.61 22.80 -0.17
C ILE A 102 0.31 21.69 -0.67
N PRO A 103 1.49 21.47 -0.06
CA PRO A 103 2.35 20.35 -0.34
C PRO A 103 1.64 19.00 -0.24
N VAL A 104 1.94 18.10 -1.20
CA VAL A 104 1.36 16.75 -1.27
C VAL A 104 2.46 15.72 -1.50
N VAL A 105 2.41 14.62 -0.74
CA VAL A 105 3.24 13.43 -0.94
C VAL A 105 2.35 12.21 -1.02
N LEU A 106 2.57 11.35 -2.03
CA LEU A 106 1.82 10.10 -2.18
C LEU A 106 2.59 8.92 -1.56
N CYS A 107 1.87 8.02 -0.92
CA CYS A 107 2.33 6.67 -0.60
C CYS A 107 1.99 5.76 -1.79
N GLY A 108 3.01 5.43 -2.58
CA GLY A 108 2.86 4.80 -3.89
C GLY A 108 2.84 5.82 -5.04
N ARG A 109 3.31 5.41 -6.21
CA ARG A 109 3.28 6.26 -7.41
C ARG A 109 1.84 6.48 -7.91
N PRO A 110 1.53 7.59 -8.57
CA PRO A 110 0.25 7.76 -9.24
C PRO A 110 0.16 6.84 -10.49
N VAL A 111 -1.05 6.32 -10.78
CA VAL A 111 -1.28 5.40 -11.92
C VAL A 111 -0.96 6.08 -13.26
N ALA A 112 -1.54 7.23 -13.51
CA ALA A 112 -1.34 7.98 -14.75
C ALA A 112 0.04 8.65 -14.88
N GLY A 113 0.88 8.56 -13.84
CA GLY A 113 2.11 9.35 -13.73
C GLY A 113 1.80 10.82 -13.43
N SER A 114 2.77 11.53 -12.85
CA SER A 114 2.69 12.97 -12.65
C SER A 114 4.09 13.56 -12.64
N ALA A 115 4.26 14.71 -13.29
CA ALA A 115 5.50 15.47 -13.25
C ALA A 115 5.62 16.30 -11.96
N THR A 116 4.50 16.62 -11.33
CA THR A 116 4.36 17.61 -10.24
C THR A 116 4.27 17.00 -8.85
N LEU A 117 3.93 15.70 -8.74
CA LEU A 117 3.71 15.04 -7.46
C LEU A 117 4.95 14.32 -6.95
N SER A 118 5.25 14.53 -5.66
CA SER A 118 6.20 13.72 -4.92
C SER A 118 5.54 12.43 -4.45
N TYR A 119 6.32 11.34 -4.46
CA TYR A 119 5.85 10.07 -3.90
C TYR A 119 6.99 9.27 -3.26
N VAL A 120 6.59 8.41 -2.34
CA VAL A 120 7.43 7.36 -1.77
C VAL A 120 6.76 6.03 -2.02
N ASP A 121 7.43 5.13 -2.72
CA ASP A 121 6.91 3.82 -3.10
C ASP A 121 7.86 2.71 -2.67
N ALA A 122 7.38 1.47 -2.67
CA ALA A 122 8.20 0.28 -2.59
C ALA A 122 8.46 -0.27 -4.01
N ASP A 123 9.55 -1.00 -4.20
CA ASP A 123 9.79 -1.72 -5.46
C ASP A 123 8.82 -2.89 -5.60
N ASN A 124 7.57 -2.56 -5.96
CA ASN A 124 6.49 -3.51 -6.13
C ASN A 124 6.76 -4.50 -7.28
N THR A 125 7.32 -4.00 -8.39
CA THR A 125 7.63 -4.82 -9.58
C THR A 125 8.77 -5.78 -9.29
N GLY A 126 9.88 -5.31 -8.73
CA GLY A 126 11.04 -6.13 -8.39
C GLY A 126 10.72 -7.17 -7.33
N GLY A 127 10.00 -6.77 -6.27
CA GLY A 127 9.57 -7.68 -5.21
C GLY A 127 8.66 -8.81 -5.72
N ALA A 128 7.65 -8.49 -6.53
CA ALA A 128 6.77 -9.49 -7.13
C ALA A 128 7.54 -10.42 -8.09
N SER A 129 8.42 -9.85 -8.92
CA SER A 129 9.28 -10.64 -9.81
C SER A 129 10.20 -11.59 -9.04
N ALA A 130 10.79 -11.15 -7.93
CA ALA A 130 11.63 -11.98 -7.07
C ALA A 130 10.84 -13.13 -6.43
N ALA A 131 9.62 -12.87 -5.95
CA ALA A 131 8.73 -13.88 -5.39
C ALA A 131 8.39 -14.98 -6.42
N VAL A 132 8.01 -14.57 -7.63
CA VAL A 132 7.64 -15.51 -8.70
C VAL A 132 8.86 -16.29 -9.20
N ARG A 133 10.01 -15.65 -9.37
CA ARG A 133 11.27 -16.34 -9.71
C ARG A 133 11.64 -17.39 -8.67
N TYR A 134 11.51 -17.08 -7.39
CA TYR A 134 11.74 -18.07 -6.33
C TYR A 134 10.86 -19.32 -6.50
N LEU A 135 9.56 -19.16 -6.83
CA LEU A 135 8.68 -20.30 -7.10
C LEU A 135 9.17 -21.13 -8.30
N LEU A 136 9.56 -20.49 -9.40
CA LEU A 136 10.06 -21.13 -10.60
C LEU A 136 11.38 -21.88 -10.35
N ASP A 137 12.31 -21.28 -9.61
CA ASP A 137 13.61 -21.86 -9.25
C ASP A 137 13.46 -23.08 -8.34
N ASN A 138 12.37 -23.12 -7.53
CA ASN A 138 11.99 -24.28 -6.72
C ASN A 138 11.11 -25.31 -7.47
N GLY A 139 11.10 -25.25 -8.80
CA GLY A 139 10.50 -26.27 -9.65
C GLY A 139 9.02 -26.11 -9.95
N ARG A 140 8.36 -25.01 -9.48
CA ARG A 140 6.96 -24.74 -9.80
C ARG A 140 6.82 -24.35 -11.27
N ARG A 141 5.75 -24.82 -11.94
CA ARG A 141 5.53 -24.61 -13.37
C ARG A 141 4.16 -24.02 -13.69
N ALA A 142 3.16 -24.25 -12.85
CA ALA A 142 1.80 -23.76 -13.01
C ALA A 142 1.51 -22.65 -11.97
N VAL A 143 2.27 -21.55 -12.06
CA VAL A 143 2.21 -20.44 -11.11
C VAL A 143 1.05 -19.51 -11.47
N ALA A 144 0.04 -19.43 -10.60
CA ALA A 144 -1.05 -18.49 -10.70
C ALA A 144 -0.79 -17.22 -9.89
N THR A 145 -1.57 -16.15 -10.16
CA THR A 145 -1.56 -14.94 -9.32
C THR A 145 -2.95 -14.49 -8.93
N ILE A 146 -3.06 -14.00 -7.69
CA ILE A 146 -4.18 -13.19 -7.22
C ILE A 146 -3.70 -11.75 -7.20
N ALA A 147 -3.94 -11.04 -8.30
CA ALA A 147 -3.54 -9.65 -8.49
C ALA A 147 -4.37 -8.70 -7.64
N GLY A 148 -3.81 -7.54 -7.32
CA GLY A 148 -4.54 -6.44 -6.67
C GLY A 148 -5.47 -5.69 -7.64
N PRO A 149 -6.18 -4.64 -7.15
CA PRO A 149 -7.06 -3.82 -7.96
C PRO A 149 -6.33 -3.20 -9.15
N PRO A 150 -6.90 -3.26 -10.36
CA PRO A 150 -6.26 -2.75 -11.58
C PRO A 150 -6.28 -1.21 -11.69
N ASP A 151 -6.98 -0.53 -10.81
CA ASP A 151 -7.05 0.93 -10.68
C ASP A 151 -6.12 1.49 -9.58
N MET A 152 -5.18 0.66 -9.09
CA MET A 152 -4.14 1.05 -8.15
C MET A 152 -2.75 0.72 -8.70
N ALA A 153 -1.81 1.67 -8.61
CA ALA A 153 -0.45 1.46 -9.09
C ALA A 153 0.21 0.22 -8.47
N VAL A 154 0.03 0.01 -7.18
CA VAL A 154 0.56 -1.16 -6.45
C VAL A 154 0.02 -2.50 -7.02
N GLY A 155 -1.25 -2.56 -7.41
CA GLY A 155 -1.85 -3.73 -8.06
C GLY A 155 -1.28 -3.98 -9.45
N ILE A 156 -1.13 -2.90 -10.24
CA ILE A 156 -0.54 -2.93 -11.58
C ILE A 156 0.91 -3.39 -11.52
N ASP A 157 1.72 -2.83 -10.62
CA ASP A 157 3.16 -3.09 -10.55
C ASP A 157 3.47 -4.51 -10.05
N ARG A 158 2.74 -5.02 -9.05
CA ARG A 158 2.89 -6.40 -8.59
C ARG A 158 2.49 -7.40 -9.68
N LEU A 159 1.43 -7.11 -10.45
CA LEU A 159 1.05 -7.92 -11.61
C LEU A 159 2.10 -7.83 -12.74
N LEU A 160 2.70 -6.66 -12.95
CA LEU A 160 3.78 -6.49 -13.92
C LEU A 160 5.00 -7.35 -13.55
N GLY A 161 5.40 -7.37 -12.28
CA GLY A 161 6.50 -8.20 -11.78
C GLY A 161 6.24 -9.71 -11.98
N TYR A 162 5.02 -10.17 -11.69
CA TYR A 162 4.58 -11.54 -11.98
C TYR A 162 4.71 -11.87 -13.48
N ARG A 163 4.18 -11.00 -14.35
CA ARG A 163 4.25 -11.19 -15.80
C ARG A 163 5.69 -11.23 -16.31
N GLN A 164 6.54 -10.32 -15.85
CA GLN A 164 7.95 -10.28 -16.25
C GLN A 164 8.70 -11.58 -15.91
N ALA A 165 8.48 -12.12 -14.71
CA ALA A 165 9.13 -13.36 -14.30
C ALA A 165 8.70 -14.55 -15.16
N LEU A 166 7.40 -14.68 -15.48
CA LEU A 166 6.90 -15.80 -16.32
C LEU A 166 7.22 -15.61 -17.80
N CYS A 167 7.18 -14.40 -18.33
CA CYS A 167 7.59 -14.11 -19.70
C CYS A 167 9.06 -14.46 -19.94
N ALA A 168 9.93 -14.22 -18.96
CA ALA A 168 11.36 -14.54 -19.07
C ALA A 168 11.65 -16.01 -19.29
N VAL A 169 10.74 -16.90 -18.87
CA VAL A 169 10.86 -18.37 -19.06
C VAL A 169 9.82 -18.93 -20.04
N GLY A 170 9.03 -18.05 -20.70
CA GLY A 170 8.08 -18.42 -21.76
C GLY A 170 6.83 -19.18 -21.31
N VAL A 171 6.42 -19.06 -20.04
CA VAL A 171 5.29 -19.83 -19.47
C VAL A 171 4.11 -18.96 -19.01
N LEU A 172 4.03 -17.71 -19.45
CA LEU A 172 2.92 -16.83 -19.08
C LEU A 172 1.60 -17.33 -19.70
N ASP A 173 0.64 -17.68 -18.84
CA ASP A 173 -0.75 -17.98 -19.21
C ASP A 173 -1.69 -16.92 -18.62
N PRO A 174 -2.38 -16.10 -19.43
CA PRO A 174 -3.36 -15.13 -18.92
C PRO A 174 -4.50 -15.77 -18.11
N GLY A 175 -4.81 -17.05 -18.33
CA GLY A 175 -5.82 -17.79 -17.56
C GLY A 175 -5.40 -18.12 -16.13
N MET A 176 -4.15 -17.83 -15.75
CA MET A 176 -3.62 -17.97 -14.40
C MET A 176 -3.72 -16.69 -13.56
N ILE A 177 -4.44 -15.67 -14.03
CA ILE A 177 -4.58 -14.37 -13.36
C ILE A 177 -6.01 -14.21 -12.86
N ALA A 178 -6.19 -14.02 -11.56
CA ALA A 178 -7.43 -13.54 -10.96
C ALA A 178 -7.18 -12.25 -10.18
N TYR A 179 -8.21 -11.45 -9.98
CA TYR A 179 -8.13 -10.17 -9.29
C TYR A 179 -8.84 -10.24 -7.94
N GLY A 180 -8.27 -9.57 -6.95
CA GLY A 180 -8.84 -9.31 -5.63
C GLY A 180 -8.78 -7.82 -5.31
N ASP A 181 -9.28 -7.49 -4.12
CA ASP A 181 -9.36 -6.12 -3.59
C ASP A 181 -8.50 -5.91 -2.33
N PHE A 182 -7.50 -6.78 -2.16
CA PHE A 182 -6.63 -6.91 -1.00
C PHE A 182 -7.29 -7.50 0.26
N SER A 183 -8.58 -7.83 0.26
CA SER A 183 -9.22 -8.51 1.39
C SER A 183 -8.95 -10.01 1.40
N THR A 184 -9.02 -10.63 2.59
CA THR A 184 -8.93 -12.09 2.75
C THR A 184 -10.01 -12.83 1.96
N MET A 185 -11.23 -12.27 1.94
CA MET A 185 -12.37 -12.86 1.23
C MET A 185 -12.16 -12.88 -0.27
N SER A 186 -11.65 -11.79 -0.85
CA SER A 186 -11.35 -11.72 -2.29
C SER A 186 -10.26 -12.71 -2.68
N GLY A 187 -9.23 -12.86 -1.83
CA GLY A 187 -8.17 -13.87 -2.01
C GLY A 187 -8.71 -15.29 -2.05
N GLN A 188 -9.59 -15.63 -1.11
CA GLN A 188 -10.26 -16.94 -1.07
C GLN A 188 -11.09 -17.20 -2.33
N HIS A 189 -11.94 -16.27 -2.74
CA HIS A 189 -12.80 -16.42 -3.92
C HIS A 189 -11.97 -16.48 -5.22
N ALA A 190 -10.92 -15.67 -5.32
CA ALA A 190 -10.05 -15.67 -6.49
C ALA A 190 -9.35 -17.03 -6.66
N LEU A 191 -8.83 -17.60 -5.57
CA LEU A 191 -8.18 -18.91 -5.64
C LEU A 191 -9.15 -20.02 -6.00
N LEU A 192 -10.34 -20.05 -5.41
CA LEU A 192 -11.35 -21.07 -5.74
C LEU A 192 -11.67 -21.07 -7.23
N ARG A 193 -11.88 -19.90 -7.83
CA ARG A 193 -12.09 -19.76 -9.28
C ARG A 193 -10.88 -20.22 -10.10
N LEU A 194 -9.67 -19.86 -9.68
CA LEU A 194 -8.44 -20.29 -10.36
C LEU A 194 -8.31 -21.82 -10.40
N ILE A 195 -8.51 -22.50 -9.27
CA ILE A 195 -8.41 -23.96 -9.18
C ILE A 195 -9.52 -24.66 -9.96
N ASP A 196 -10.73 -24.11 -9.97
CA ASP A 196 -11.86 -24.65 -10.74
C ASP A 196 -11.55 -24.66 -12.23
N HIS A 197 -10.95 -23.59 -12.76
CA HIS A 197 -10.58 -23.48 -14.18
C HIS A 197 -9.22 -24.10 -14.51
N ARG A 198 -8.31 -24.21 -13.55
CA ARG A 198 -6.93 -24.69 -13.69
C ARG A 198 -6.55 -25.60 -12.51
N PRO A 199 -7.04 -26.85 -12.46
CA PRO A 199 -6.81 -27.76 -11.32
C PRO A 199 -5.32 -28.12 -11.10
N GLY A 200 -4.49 -27.92 -12.12
CA GLY A 200 -3.04 -28.20 -12.11
C GLY A 200 -2.17 -27.10 -11.51
N ILE A 201 -2.75 -26.03 -10.93
CA ILE A 201 -1.97 -24.99 -10.25
C ILE A 201 -1.12 -25.62 -9.14
N ASP A 202 0.20 -25.32 -9.16
CA ASP A 202 1.20 -25.81 -8.20
C ASP A 202 1.83 -24.70 -7.35
N ALA A 203 1.56 -23.42 -7.71
CA ALA A 203 1.95 -22.27 -6.89
C ALA A 203 1.02 -21.07 -7.11
N VAL A 204 0.96 -20.18 -6.10
CA VAL A 204 0.20 -18.95 -6.12
C VAL A 204 1.04 -17.80 -5.57
N PHE A 205 1.18 -16.73 -6.35
CA PHE A 205 1.61 -15.43 -5.88
C PHE A 205 0.39 -14.56 -5.62
N ALA A 206 0.14 -14.19 -4.37
CA ALA A 206 -0.92 -13.27 -4.00
C ALA A 206 -0.35 -11.86 -3.76
N ALA A 207 -0.98 -10.85 -4.34
CA ALA A 207 -0.50 -9.47 -4.29
C ALA A 207 -0.68 -8.80 -2.90
N SER A 208 -1.13 -9.52 -1.86
CA SER A 208 -1.06 -9.12 -0.45
C SER A 208 -1.12 -10.32 0.49
N ASP A 209 -0.66 -10.13 1.73
CA ASP A 209 -0.70 -11.17 2.76
C ASP A 209 -2.13 -11.55 3.16
N LEU A 210 -3.06 -10.59 3.15
CA LEU A 210 -4.46 -10.89 3.43
C LEU A 210 -5.07 -11.76 2.34
N MET A 211 -4.82 -11.47 1.06
CA MET A 211 -5.28 -12.34 -0.04
C MET A 211 -4.59 -13.70 0.01
N ALA A 212 -3.29 -13.76 0.37
CA ALA A 212 -2.57 -15.02 0.56
C ALA A 212 -3.18 -15.85 1.69
N ALA A 213 -3.55 -15.23 2.82
CA ALA A 213 -4.24 -15.91 3.92
C ALA A 213 -5.60 -16.47 3.47
N GLY A 214 -6.35 -15.74 2.65
CA GLY A 214 -7.57 -16.22 2.01
C GLY A 214 -7.33 -17.42 1.09
N ALA A 215 -6.25 -17.38 0.32
CA ALA A 215 -5.82 -18.49 -0.54
C ALA A 215 -5.45 -19.74 0.29
N LEU A 216 -4.67 -19.59 1.37
CA LEU A 216 -4.35 -20.69 2.29
C LEU A 216 -5.60 -21.32 2.88
N HIS A 217 -6.57 -20.49 3.28
CA HIS A 217 -7.86 -20.97 3.77
C HIS A 217 -8.63 -21.81 2.73
N ALA A 218 -8.66 -21.35 1.47
CA ALA A 218 -9.28 -22.07 0.36
C ALA A 218 -8.59 -23.43 0.09
N LEU A 219 -7.24 -23.44 0.03
CA LEU A 219 -6.46 -24.66 -0.18
C LEU A 219 -6.73 -25.69 0.91
N ARG A 220 -6.75 -25.26 2.18
CA ARG A 220 -7.07 -26.14 3.32
C ARG A 220 -8.46 -26.78 3.17
N ARG A 221 -9.46 -26.01 2.75
CA ARG A 221 -10.84 -26.53 2.52
C ARG A 221 -10.91 -27.52 1.35
N LEU A 222 -10.03 -27.36 0.35
CA LEU A 222 -9.90 -28.27 -0.80
C LEU A 222 -9.02 -29.49 -0.50
N GLY A 223 -8.48 -29.65 0.72
CA GLY A 223 -7.58 -30.72 1.09
C GLY A 223 -6.20 -30.65 0.41
N ARG A 224 -5.82 -29.50 -0.15
CA ARG A 224 -4.51 -29.28 -0.77
C ARG A 224 -3.48 -28.90 0.29
N ARG A 225 -2.35 -29.56 0.31
CA ARG A 225 -1.26 -29.33 1.25
C ARG A 225 -0.38 -28.18 0.78
N VAL A 226 -0.02 -27.29 1.70
CA VAL A 226 0.92 -26.19 1.43
C VAL A 226 2.21 -26.46 2.22
N PRO A 227 3.38 -26.40 1.61
CA PRO A 227 3.68 -26.05 0.21
C PRO A 227 3.67 -27.23 -0.75
N SER A 228 3.51 -28.48 -0.30
CA SER A 228 3.81 -29.66 -1.11
C SER A 228 2.95 -29.78 -2.38
N ASP A 229 1.63 -29.56 -2.28
CA ASP A 229 0.74 -29.60 -3.46
C ASP A 229 0.67 -28.24 -4.14
N VAL A 230 0.57 -27.13 -3.36
CA VAL A 230 0.54 -25.76 -3.87
C VAL A 230 1.37 -24.86 -2.96
N ALA A 231 2.42 -24.22 -3.50
CA ALA A 231 3.17 -23.19 -2.79
C ALA A 231 2.43 -21.86 -2.81
N VAL A 232 2.56 -21.05 -1.74
CA VAL A 232 1.90 -19.73 -1.65
C VAL A 232 2.90 -18.68 -1.18
N ILE A 233 2.99 -17.58 -1.93
CA ILE A 233 3.75 -16.38 -1.53
C ILE A 233 2.82 -15.18 -1.49
N GLY A 234 2.91 -14.39 -0.40
CA GLY A 234 2.20 -13.13 -0.22
C GLY A 234 3.06 -11.90 -0.52
N PHE A 235 2.55 -10.75 -0.11
CA PHE A 235 3.23 -9.45 -0.18
C PHE A 235 2.81 -8.62 1.02
N ASP A 236 3.71 -7.80 1.60
CA ASP A 236 3.61 -6.80 2.66
C ASP A 236 4.38 -7.17 3.95
N ASP A 237 4.52 -8.43 4.29
CA ASP A 237 5.05 -8.96 5.56
C ASP A 237 4.33 -8.38 6.79
N LEU A 238 3.01 -8.45 6.74
CA LEU A 238 2.13 -8.07 7.86
C LEU A 238 2.14 -9.11 8.98
N PRO A 239 1.67 -8.77 10.19
CA PRO A 239 1.50 -9.75 11.29
C PRO A 239 0.72 -11.00 10.86
N THR A 240 -0.23 -10.87 9.96
CA THR A 240 -0.99 -11.98 9.36
C THR A 240 -0.07 -13.05 8.77
N ALA A 241 1.05 -12.69 8.12
CA ALA A 241 1.98 -13.65 7.53
C ALA A 241 2.62 -14.60 8.55
N GLN A 242 2.74 -14.17 9.81
CA GLN A 242 3.27 -14.99 10.90
C GLN A 242 2.19 -15.81 11.63
N GLN A 243 0.91 -15.48 11.43
CA GLN A 243 -0.24 -16.10 12.08
C GLN A 243 -0.88 -17.19 11.22
N THR A 244 -0.53 -17.30 9.95
CA THR A 244 -1.01 -18.39 9.06
C THR A 244 -0.35 -19.72 9.40
N ASP A 245 -1.01 -20.81 9.01
CA ASP A 245 -0.49 -22.16 9.08
C ASP A 245 -0.60 -22.83 7.69
N PRO A 246 0.55 -23.11 7.03
CA PRO A 246 1.92 -22.77 7.43
C PRO A 246 2.18 -21.26 7.43
N ARG A 247 3.22 -20.80 8.16
CA ARG A 247 3.64 -19.39 8.15
C ARG A 247 3.97 -18.95 6.74
N LEU A 248 3.47 -17.78 6.34
CA LEU A 248 3.49 -17.29 4.98
C LEU A 248 4.87 -16.74 4.58
N THR A 249 5.46 -17.32 3.53
CA THR A 249 6.53 -16.70 2.74
C THR A 249 5.94 -15.45 2.05
N THR A 250 6.63 -14.31 2.13
CA THR A 250 6.06 -13.04 1.66
C THR A 250 7.15 -12.05 1.27
N VAL A 251 6.80 -11.02 0.51
CA VAL A 251 7.68 -9.90 0.21
C VAL A 251 7.45 -8.79 1.22
N ARG A 252 8.50 -8.42 1.97
CA ARG A 252 8.44 -7.34 2.95
C ARG A 252 8.53 -5.97 2.27
N GLN A 253 7.55 -5.12 2.52
CA GLN A 253 7.64 -3.69 2.25
C GLN A 253 8.34 -2.96 3.42
N PRO A 254 9.19 -1.97 3.14
CA PRO A 254 9.85 -1.17 4.17
C PRO A 254 8.93 -0.05 4.70
N VAL A 255 7.72 -0.39 5.19
CA VAL A 255 6.65 0.57 5.54
C VAL A 255 7.13 1.62 6.55
N ASP A 256 7.95 1.24 7.53
CA ASP A 256 8.48 2.20 8.50
C ASP A 256 9.41 3.22 7.84
N ALA A 257 10.31 2.79 6.95
CA ALA A 257 11.16 3.68 6.18
C ALA A 257 10.36 4.55 5.18
N MET A 258 9.28 3.99 4.60
CA MET A 258 8.36 4.77 3.75
C MET A 258 7.72 5.89 4.57
N GLY A 259 7.23 5.63 5.77
CA GLY A 259 6.64 6.63 6.66
C GLY A 259 7.62 7.75 7.00
N THR A 260 8.83 7.40 7.42
CA THR A 260 9.90 8.37 7.69
C THR A 260 10.19 9.22 6.45
N ARG A 261 10.30 8.59 5.27
CA ARG A 261 10.59 9.31 4.04
C ARG A 261 9.45 10.22 3.60
N MET A 262 8.19 9.80 3.70
CA MET A 262 7.02 10.63 3.40
C MET A 262 6.97 11.88 4.29
N VAL A 263 7.21 11.73 5.59
CA VAL A 263 7.24 12.88 6.51
C VAL A 263 8.42 13.80 6.23
N THR A 264 9.59 13.26 5.93
CA THR A 264 10.76 14.06 5.54
C THR A 264 10.47 14.89 4.29
N GLU A 265 9.87 14.29 3.25
CA GLU A 265 9.54 14.97 2.01
C GLU A 265 8.46 16.04 2.17
N ILE A 266 7.39 15.74 2.93
CA ILE A 266 6.32 16.73 3.15
C ILE A 266 6.84 17.94 3.93
N LEU A 267 7.67 17.74 4.95
CA LEU A 267 8.28 18.83 5.72
C LEU A 267 9.24 19.67 4.88
N ALA A 268 10.02 19.04 3.99
CA ALA A 268 10.90 19.73 3.07
C ALA A 268 10.12 20.63 2.11
N GLN A 269 8.99 20.16 1.55
CA GLN A 269 8.10 20.95 0.69
C GLN A 269 7.40 22.08 1.46
N ILE A 270 6.99 21.85 2.72
CA ILE A 270 6.42 22.90 3.58
C ILE A 270 7.48 24.00 3.84
N ALA A 271 8.74 23.63 3.98
CA ALA A 271 9.83 24.60 4.20
C ALA A 271 10.21 25.35 2.92
N ASP A 272 10.17 24.70 1.77
CA ASP A 272 10.51 25.24 0.44
C ASP A 272 9.43 24.81 -0.58
N PRO A 273 8.39 25.63 -0.78
CA PRO A 273 7.32 25.36 -1.75
C PRO A 273 7.78 25.31 -3.22
N GLY A 274 8.98 25.84 -3.54
CA GLY A 274 9.57 25.77 -4.87
C GLY A 274 10.41 24.52 -5.14
N ARG A 275 10.49 23.61 -4.16
CA ARG A 275 11.28 22.38 -4.26
C ARG A 275 10.76 21.47 -5.37
N GLU A 276 11.68 20.95 -6.18
CA GLU A 276 11.37 19.94 -7.19
C GLU A 276 10.75 18.67 -6.58
N PRO A 277 9.77 18.03 -7.25
CA PRO A 277 9.14 16.82 -6.79
C PRO A 277 10.14 15.67 -6.60
N SER A 278 10.05 15.00 -5.46
CA SER A 278 10.89 13.85 -5.11
C SER A 278 10.17 12.54 -5.40
N ARG A 279 10.86 11.60 -6.04
CA ARG A 279 10.33 10.28 -6.40
C ARG A 279 11.23 9.22 -5.84
N VAL A 280 10.80 8.60 -4.75
CA VAL A 280 11.60 7.64 -3.99
C VAL A 280 10.98 6.27 -4.11
N VAL A 281 11.76 5.28 -4.54
CA VAL A 281 11.38 3.86 -4.54
C VAL A 281 12.33 3.14 -3.61
N LEU A 282 11.79 2.46 -2.60
CA LEU A 282 12.53 1.72 -1.59
C LEU A 282 12.54 0.23 -1.93
N GLU A 283 13.65 -0.43 -1.69
CA GLU A 283 13.81 -1.87 -1.94
C GLU A 283 12.89 -2.71 -1.05
N THR A 284 12.40 -3.81 -1.63
CA THR A 284 11.64 -4.86 -0.95
C THR A 284 12.50 -6.08 -0.68
N GLN A 285 12.08 -6.95 0.22
CA GLN A 285 12.83 -8.16 0.58
C GLN A 285 11.91 -9.38 0.62
N LEU A 286 12.30 -10.46 -0.06
CA LEU A 286 11.62 -11.76 0.08
C LEU A 286 11.97 -12.40 1.43
N ILE A 287 10.95 -12.74 2.20
CA ILE A 287 11.05 -13.39 3.52
C ILE A 287 10.53 -14.81 3.42
N LEU A 288 11.44 -15.75 3.50
CA LEU A 288 11.12 -17.18 3.39
C LEU A 288 10.57 -17.71 4.71
N ARG A 289 9.48 -18.50 4.60
CA ARG A 289 8.82 -19.22 5.70
C ARG A 289 8.33 -20.58 5.21
N GLY A 290 7.28 -21.13 5.79
CA GLY A 290 6.82 -22.50 5.54
C GLY A 290 5.84 -22.68 4.37
N SER A 291 5.38 -21.63 3.70
CA SER A 291 4.34 -21.75 2.67
C SER A 291 4.87 -21.87 1.23
N ALA A 292 6.18 -21.75 1.01
CA ALA A 292 6.79 -21.87 -0.30
C ALA A 292 8.23 -22.36 -0.19
#